data_4a22e459dd2b1978e4b4352108c3de06
#
_entry.id   4a22e459dd2b1978e4b4352108c3de06
#
_cell.length_a   1.000
_cell.length_b   1.000
_cell.length_c   1.000
_cell.angle_alpha   90.00
_cell.angle_beta   90.00
_cell.angle_gamma   90.00
#
_symmetry.space_group_name_H-M   'P 1'
#
loop_
_entity.id
_entity.type
_entity.pdbx_description
1 polymer ?
#
loop_
_entity_poly.entity_id
_entity_poly.type
_entity_poly.pdbx_seq_one_letter_code
_entity_poly.pdbx_strand_id
1 'polypeptide(L)'
;MPRVHNMSQVYSIFIFCGNKQQHEQWIKDWSKIKGLFTDILPICEALKKVTQQCEHNATSISMMTTSNNACKTNLDQLHSSFMYTQILKEILLTIKFKKQHINEFIDYCRDVFDDNKDALADINKFEENYSKETPIWWYTFECFLYPMLNRALRLMEMDVIIKMGFFIDDLHRHIEQLHSEQFGNSQSGEILTVYRGQSLSMADFEQMQKTKGGLISFNNFLSTSKRRDVSLNFARDALLNPDMIGILFVMTIDRSKSTAPFASLNDVSCYKDTEDEILFSMHTIFRIQNIIPINEKNRLFQVDLTLTNDNDEDLRTLTQLMREDLLPDEEGWYRLTKLLLRMGQPENAQEICEFLLNSATNVKKKGLIYFLIGWAKDDQGKYQDALQFQEKSLEIRQKTLPPNHLDLAHSYNHIGALYHSMRNYSKALSYYEKALEIRRQSLPPNHRDLAKSYTNIGAVYNLIGEYSKALSSHKKALEMRQQSLPTNHPDLAMSYNNIGMVYNNMGDYAEARSFYEHAVDIAQRTLPPNHPHIRAYRNNLDRVK
;
A
#
# COMPACT_ATOMS: atom_id res chain seq x y z
N MET A 1 17.94 26.78 -11.05
CA MET A 1 16.98 26.11 -11.95
C MET A 1 17.36 24.67 -12.32
N PRO A 2 18.56 24.29 -12.79
CA PRO A 2 18.81 22.89 -13.21
C PRO A 2 18.49 21.85 -12.15
N ARG A 3 18.80 22.10 -10.87
CA ARG A 3 18.52 21.16 -9.78
C ARG A 3 17.02 20.94 -9.55
N VAL A 4 16.22 22.00 -9.59
CA VAL A 4 14.76 21.92 -9.34
C VAL A 4 14.04 21.36 -10.56
N HIS A 5 14.43 21.77 -11.76
CA HIS A 5 13.84 21.27 -13.01
C HIS A 5 14.02 19.76 -13.19
N ASN A 6 15.16 19.22 -12.75
CA ASN A 6 15.48 17.81 -12.90
C ASN A 6 14.90 16.91 -11.79
N MET A 7 14.19 17.48 -10.80
CA MET A 7 13.49 16.69 -9.78
C MET A 7 12.25 16.04 -10.41
N SER A 8 12.13 14.73 -10.28
CA SER A 8 10.99 13.96 -10.82
C SER A 8 9.66 14.33 -10.16
N GLN A 9 9.70 14.77 -8.89
CA GLN A 9 8.51 15.20 -8.13
C GLN A 9 8.01 16.61 -8.49
N VAL A 10 8.77 17.39 -9.28
CA VAL A 10 8.37 18.74 -9.70
C VAL A 10 7.75 18.67 -11.09
N TYR A 11 6.44 18.86 -11.17
CA TYR A 11 5.68 18.84 -12.42
C TYR A 11 5.55 20.20 -13.09
N SER A 12 5.46 21.28 -12.32
CA SER A 12 5.29 22.64 -12.81
C SER A 12 6.02 23.64 -11.94
N ILE A 13 6.60 24.64 -12.56
CA ILE A 13 7.29 25.75 -11.88
C ILE A 13 6.62 27.04 -12.33
N PHE A 14 6.19 27.86 -11.37
CA PHE A 14 5.68 29.19 -11.61
C PHE A 14 6.66 30.20 -11.01
N ILE A 15 6.98 31.25 -11.77
CA ILE A 15 7.95 32.24 -11.34
C ILE A 15 7.23 33.54 -11.07
N PHE A 16 7.39 34.07 -9.85
CA PHE A 16 6.98 35.43 -9.50
C PHE A 16 8.20 36.38 -9.64
N CYS A 17 8.05 37.46 -10.40
CA CYS A 17 9.14 38.43 -10.57
C CYS A 17 8.61 39.83 -10.82
N GLY A 18 9.33 40.84 -10.36
CA GLY A 18 8.98 42.26 -10.57
C GLY A 18 9.19 42.75 -12.00
N ASN A 19 9.94 42.03 -12.85
CA ASN A 19 10.20 42.43 -14.24
C ASN A 19 10.15 41.22 -15.19
N LYS A 20 9.01 41.04 -15.84
CA LYS A 20 8.72 39.95 -16.76
C LYS A 20 9.65 39.91 -17.97
N GLN A 21 9.94 41.04 -18.57
CA GLN A 21 10.72 41.15 -19.81
C GLN A 21 12.16 40.66 -19.66
N GLN A 22 12.73 40.81 -18.47
CA GLN A 22 14.10 40.38 -18.18
C GLN A 22 14.27 38.85 -18.14
N HIS A 23 13.19 38.11 -17.96
CA HIS A 23 13.22 36.67 -17.75
C HIS A 23 12.58 35.84 -18.87
N GLU A 24 11.82 36.46 -19.79
CA GLU A 24 11.11 35.76 -20.85
C GLU A 24 12.00 34.98 -21.83
N GLN A 25 13.26 35.40 -22.02
CA GLN A 25 14.15 34.75 -22.98
C GLN A 25 14.68 33.41 -22.48
N TRP A 26 15.11 33.33 -21.24
CA TRP A 26 15.73 32.08 -20.69
C TRP A 26 14.72 31.05 -20.22
N ILE A 27 13.46 31.44 -20.00
CA ILE A 27 12.38 30.51 -19.58
C ILE A 27 12.06 29.51 -20.69
N LYS A 28 12.22 29.86 -21.94
CA LYS A 28 11.91 29.01 -23.10
C LYS A 28 12.71 27.69 -23.10
N ASP A 29 13.84 27.67 -22.44
CA ASP A 29 14.71 26.49 -22.33
C ASP A 29 14.26 25.49 -21.24
N TRP A 30 13.19 25.82 -20.48
CA TRP A 30 12.77 25.06 -19.32
C TRP A 30 11.30 24.64 -19.41
N SER A 31 11.04 23.44 -19.88
CA SER A 31 9.69 22.91 -20.17
C SER A 31 8.75 22.87 -18.95
N LYS A 32 9.31 22.71 -17.75
CA LYS A 32 8.53 22.71 -16.50
C LYS A 32 8.10 24.10 -16.02
N ILE A 33 8.64 25.17 -16.57
CA ILE A 33 8.19 26.53 -16.25
C ILE A 33 6.92 26.81 -17.05
N LYS A 34 5.79 26.92 -16.35
CA LYS A 34 4.46 27.09 -16.94
C LYS A 34 4.00 28.56 -16.96
N GLY A 35 4.68 29.44 -16.25
CA GLY A 35 4.32 30.85 -16.26
C GLY A 35 5.28 31.76 -15.52
N LEU A 36 5.28 33.02 -15.95
CA LEU A 36 5.99 34.13 -15.34
C LEU A 36 4.97 35.21 -14.98
N PHE A 37 4.90 35.58 -13.73
CA PHE A 37 3.86 36.41 -13.17
C PHE A 37 4.43 37.60 -12.39
N THR A 38 3.77 38.74 -12.49
CA THR A 38 4.08 39.97 -11.73
C THR A 38 3.10 40.16 -10.57
N ASP A 39 1.96 39.45 -10.61
CA ASP A 39 0.90 39.51 -9.60
C ASP A 39 0.59 38.13 -9.03
N ILE A 40 0.13 38.09 -7.79
CA ILE A 40 -0.15 36.85 -7.06
C ILE A 40 -1.43 36.16 -7.54
N LEU A 41 -2.48 36.94 -7.85
CA LEU A 41 -3.78 36.40 -8.28
C LEU A 41 -3.69 35.51 -9.52
N PRO A 42 -3.05 35.93 -10.64
CA PRO A 42 -2.87 35.06 -11.80
C PRO A 42 -2.03 33.80 -11.53
N ILE A 43 -1.10 33.82 -10.56
CA ILE A 43 -0.38 32.63 -10.14
C ILE A 43 -1.35 31.65 -9.46
N CYS A 44 -2.19 32.13 -8.56
CA CYS A 44 -3.17 31.31 -7.85
C CYS A 44 -4.16 30.66 -8.83
N GLU A 45 -4.63 31.39 -9.84
CA GLU A 45 -5.49 30.86 -10.89
C GLU A 45 -4.77 29.82 -11.77
N ALA A 46 -3.53 30.08 -12.16
CA ALA A 46 -2.73 29.14 -12.93
C ALA A 46 -2.39 27.88 -12.14
N LEU A 47 -2.09 28.01 -10.84
CA LEU A 47 -1.90 26.89 -9.92
C LEU A 47 -3.17 26.06 -9.78
N LYS A 48 -4.33 26.69 -9.53
CA LYS A 48 -5.63 26.00 -9.47
C LYS A 48 -5.89 25.20 -10.75
N LYS A 49 -5.68 25.80 -11.90
CA LYS A 49 -5.88 25.15 -13.20
C LYS A 49 -4.96 23.95 -13.42
N VAL A 50 -3.69 24.06 -13.04
CA VAL A 50 -2.72 22.94 -13.14
C VAL A 50 -3.02 21.86 -12.12
N THR A 51 -3.41 22.24 -10.90
CA THR A 51 -3.80 21.27 -9.87
C THR A 51 -5.04 20.49 -10.30
N GLN A 52 -6.06 21.17 -10.80
CA GLN A 52 -7.26 20.52 -11.34
C GLN A 52 -6.96 19.59 -12.53
N GLN A 53 -6.08 20.00 -13.45
CA GLN A 53 -5.64 19.14 -14.55
C GLN A 53 -4.82 17.92 -14.08
N CYS A 54 -3.99 18.08 -13.05
CA CYS A 54 -3.26 16.97 -12.45
C CYS A 54 -4.22 16.03 -11.68
N GLU A 55 -5.22 16.57 -11.02
CA GLU A 55 -6.21 15.80 -10.25
C GLU A 55 -7.14 14.98 -11.16
N HIS A 56 -7.59 15.54 -12.28
CA HIS A 56 -8.43 14.81 -13.23
C HIS A 56 -7.68 13.73 -14.02
N ASN A 57 -6.39 13.88 -14.27
CA ASN A 57 -5.63 13.02 -15.17
C ASN A 57 -4.77 11.94 -14.47
N ALA A 58 -4.59 11.99 -13.17
CA ALA A 58 -3.70 11.08 -12.43
C ALA A 58 -4.49 10.05 -11.62
N THR A 59 -4.90 8.96 -12.25
CA THR A 59 -5.34 7.76 -11.51
C THR A 59 -4.10 7.02 -11.01
N SER A 60 -4.05 6.72 -9.71
CA SER A 60 -2.98 5.90 -9.15
C SER A 60 -3.11 4.47 -9.65
N ILE A 61 -2.04 3.99 -10.24
CA ILE A 61 -1.94 2.63 -10.80
C ILE A 61 -0.88 1.88 -9.99
N SER A 62 -1.25 0.71 -9.49
CA SER A 62 -0.32 -0.26 -8.91
C SER A 62 -0.13 -1.41 -9.89
N MET A 63 1.11 -1.81 -10.15
CA MET A 63 1.44 -2.85 -11.13
C MET A 63 2.25 -3.97 -10.51
N MET A 64 2.03 -5.20 -10.98
CA MET A 64 2.70 -6.39 -10.49
C MET A 64 3.06 -7.34 -11.64
N THR A 65 4.34 -7.72 -11.71
CA THR A 65 4.82 -8.75 -12.65
C THR A 65 4.43 -10.14 -12.16
N THR A 66 3.81 -10.94 -13.03
CA THR A 66 3.59 -12.37 -12.79
C THR A 66 4.64 -13.13 -13.57
N SER A 67 5.65 -13.68 -12.89
CA SER A 67 6.57 -14.65 -13.51
C SER A 67 6.22 -16.04 -12.98
N ASN A 68 6.31 -17.07 -13.83
CA ASN A 68 6.08 -18.48 -13.47
C ASN A 68 6.93 -18.98 -12.28
N ASN A 69 7.90 -18.19 -11.83
CA ASN A 69 8.72 -18.41 -10.65
C ASN A 69 8.31 -17.53 -9.44
N ALA A 70 7.38 -16.58 -9.60
CA ALA A 70 6.98 -15.64 -8.53
C ALA A 70 6.08 -16.30 -7.46
N CYS A 71 5.44 -17.43 -7.75
CA CYS A 71 4.60 -18.18 -6.81
C CYS A 71 5.30 -18.65 -5.51
N LYS A 72 6.61 -18.42 -5.37
CA LYS A 72 7.39 -18.79 -4.19
C LYS A 72 8.24 -17.64 -3.65
N THR A 73 8.05 -16.43 -4.14
CA THR A 73 8.83 -15.27 -3.72
C THR A 73 8.21 -14.56 -2.51
N ASN A 74 9.07 -14.03 -1.67
CA ASN A 74 8.74 -13.40 -0.40
C ASN A 74 7.87 -12.15 -0.59
N LEU A 75 6.96 -11.89 0.36
CA LEU A 75 6.14 -10.68 0.47
C LEU A 75 6.94 -9.36 0.31
N ASP A 76 8.20 -9.35 0.70
CA ASP A 76 9.09 -8.18 0.63
C ASP A 76 9.54 -7.82 -0.81
N GLN A 77 9.25 -8.67 -1.81
CA GLN A 77 9.64 -8.45 -3.21
C GLN A 77 8.54 -7.87 -4.08
N LEU A 78 7.31 -8.00 -3.64
CA LEU A 78 6.15 -7.47 -4.33
C LEU A 78 6.05 -5.98 -4.02
N HIS A 79 5.58 -5.19 -4.98
CA HIS A 79 5.17 -3.83 -4.66
C HIS A 79 4.20 -3.90 -3.49
N SER A 80 4.71 -3.64 -2.30
CA SER A 80 3.96 -3.69 -1.04
C SER A 80 2.66 -2.89 -1.15
N SER A 81 2.68 -1.79 -1.92
CA SER A 81 1.51 -0.98 -2.20
C SER A 81 0.38 -1.75 -2.88
N PHE A 82 0.64 -2.59 -3.89
CA PHE A 82 -0.42 -3.35 -4.58
C PHE A 82 -1.17 -4.29 -3.62
N MET A 83 -0.45 -5.01 -2.78
CA MET A 83 -1.04 -5.97 -1.85
C MET A 83 -1.76 -5.27 -0.69
N TYR A 84 -1.15 -4.22 -0.14
CA TYR A 84 -1.75 -3.45 0.94
C TYR A 84 -3.07 -2.80 0.51
N THR A 85 -3.16 -2.29 -0.71
CA THR A 85 -4.41 -1.69 -1.21
C THR A 85 -5.53 -2.70 -1.37
N GLN A 86 -5.23 -3.94 -1.83
CA GLN A 86 -6.24 -5.01 -1.92
C GLN A 86 -6.74 -5.43 -0.55
N ILE A 87 -5.85 -5.66 0.39
CA ILE A 87 -6.20 -6.03 1.76
C ILE A 87 -6.94 -4.88 2.47
N LEU A 88 -6.54 -3.63 2.23
CA LEU A 88 -7.22 -2.45 2.76
C LEU A 88 -8.69 -2.41 2.34
N LYS A 89 -8.98 -2.61 1.03
CA LYS A 89 -10.35 -2.72 0.52
C LYS A 89 -11.13 -3.80 1.27
N GLU A 90 -10.58 -5.02 1.34
CA GLU A 90 -11.24 -6.14 2.03
C GLU A 90 -11.56 -5.80 3.50
N ILE A 91 -10.63 -5.16 4.19
CA ILE A 91 -10.82 -4.78 5.59
C ILE A 91 -11.87 -3.68 5.73
N LEU A 92 -11.80 -2.61 4.93
CA LEU A 92 -12.75 -1.49 4.99
C LEU A 92 -14.19 -1.98 4.80
N LEU A 93 -14.43 -2.91 3.87
CA LEU A 93 -15.75 -3.48 3.61
C LEU A 93 -16.26 -4.42 4.73
N THR A 94 -15.42 -4.80 5.70
CA THR A 94 -15.84 -5.55 6.91
C THR A 94 -16.12 -4.67 8.11
N ILE A 95 -15.72 -3.40 8.07
CA ILE A 95 -15.92 -2.45 9.17
C ILE A 95 -17.38 -1.99 9.18
N LYS A 96 -18.00 -2.05 10.36
CA LYS A 96 -19.34 -1.49 10.56
C LYS A 96 -19.22 -0.03 11.00
N PHE A 97 -19.41 0.88 10.06
CA PHE A 97 -19.43 2.30 10.33
C PHE A 97 -20.76 2.71 11.01
N LYS A 98 -20.68 3.68 11.93
CA LYS A 98 -21.82 4.22 12.69
C LYS A 98 -21.99 5.69 12.34
N LYS A 99 -23.14 6.27 12.67
CA LYS A 99 -23.43 7.71 12.49
C LYS A 99 -22.35 8.62 13.09
N GLN A 100 -21.70 8.19 14.17
CA GLN A 100 -20.61 8.94 14.79
C GLN A 100 -19.45 9.18 13.81
N HIS A 101 -19.05 8.18 13.01
CA HIS A 101 -17.95 8.34 12.02
C HIS A 101 -18.31 9.33 10.91
N ILE A 102 -19.60 9.42 10.54
CA ILE A 102 -20.07 10.43 9.59
C ILE A 102 -19.93 11.83 10.19
N ASN A 103 -20.31 12.00 11.46
CA ASN A 103 -20.17 13.29 12.15
C ASN A 103 -18.70 13.69 12.29
N GLU A 104 -17.82 12.75 12.69
CA GLU A 104 -16.36 12.97 12.79
C GLU A 104 -15.76 13.39 11.44
N PHE A 105 -16.23 12.79 10.33
CA PHE A 105 -15.83 13.19 8.99
C PHE A 105 -16.31 14.60 8.63
N ILE A 106 -17.56 14.96 8.97
CA ILE A 106 -18.13 16.29 8.72
C ILE A 106 -17.35 17.36 9.50
N ASP A 107 -17.04 17.10 10.77
CA ASP A 107 -16.23 18.00 11.59
C ASP A 107 -14.84 18.20 11.01
N TYR A 108 -14.18 17.11 10.60
CA TYR A 108 -12.90 17.15 9.89
C TYR A 108 -12.98 18.00 8.60
N CYS A 109 -14.03 17.84 7.79
CA CYS A 109 -14.21 18.65 6.58
C CYS A 109 -14.40 20.14 6.90
N ARG A 110 -15.12 20.49 7.97
CA ARG A 110 -15.27 21.88 8.40
C ARG A 110 -13.93 22.50 8.79
N ASP A 111 -13.07 21.74 9.47
CA ASP A 111 -11.72 22.20 9.84
C ASP A 111 -10.83 22.39 8.61
N VAL A 112 -10.91 21.46 7.63
CA VAL A 112 -10.09 21.52 6.40
C VAL A 112 -10.51 22.65 5.47
N PHE A 113 -11.80 22.99 5.44
CA PHE A 113 -12.39 23.97 4.53
C PHE A 113 -12.91 25.23 5.23
N ASP A 114 -12.38 25.58 6.41
CA ASP A 114 -12.85 26.69 7.27
C ASP A 114 -12.92 28.05 6.53
N ASP A 115 -11.99 28.31 5.61
CA ASP A 115 -11.92 29.53 4.80
C ASP A 115 -12.73 29.48 3.48
N ASN A 116 -13.34 28.32 3.13
CA ASN A 116 -14.03 28.10 1.86
C ASN A 116 -15.55 28.05 2.02
N LYS A 117 -16.22 29.17 1.78
CA LYS A 117 -17.68 29.30 1.95
C LYS A 117 -18.51 28.34 1.08
N ASP A 118 -18.05 28.07 -0.14
CA ASP A 118 -18.77 27.19 -1.06
C ASP A 118 -18.64 25.73 -0.59
N ALA A 119 -17.45 25.32 -0.20
CA ALA A 119 -17.24 23.99 0.39
C ALA A 119 -18.02 23.82 1.69
N LEU A 120 -18.07 24.83 2.57
CA LEU A 120 -18.89 24.78 3.80
C LEU A 120 -20.38 24.66 3.51
N ALA A 121 -20.89 25.28 2.45
CA ALA A 121 -22.29 25.11 2.03
C ALA A 121 -22.56 23.68 1.55
N ASP A 122 -21.63 23.08 0.78
CA ASP A 122 -21.72 21.69 0.35
C ASP A 122 -21.62 20.70 1.52
N ILE A 123 -20.78 20.97 2.52
CA ILE A 123 -20.68 20.17 3.74
C ILE A 123 -22.00 20.19 4.51
N ASN A 124 -22.64 21.34 4.67
CA ASN A 124 -23.95 21.43 5.33
C ASN A 124 -25.03 20.69 4.53
N LYS A 125 -25.02 20.80 3.19
CA LYS A 125 -25.90 20.03 2.32
C LYS A 125 -25.69 18.53 2.48
N PHE A 126 -24.44 18.09 2.58
CA PHE A 126 -24.09 16.69 2.82
C PHE A 126 -24.65 16.21 4.18
N GLU A 127 -24.41 16.95 5.25
CA GLU A 127 -24.91 16.62 6.59
C GLU A 127 -26.44 16.42 6.63
N GLU A 128 -27.17 17.31 5.98
CA GLU A 128 -28.64 17.28 5.97
C GLU A 128 -29.25 16.22 5.06
N ASN A 129 -28.55 15.87 3.98
CA ASN A 129 -29.14 15.09 2.88
C ASN A 129 -28.40 13.81 2.53
N TYR A 130 -27.31 13.44 3.24
CA TYR A 130 -26.55 12.23 2.94
C TYR A 130 -27.41 10.97 2.84
N SER A 131 -28.35 10.81 3.75
CA SER A 131 -29.26 9.65 3.77
C SER A 131 -30.44 9.71 2.78
N LYS A 132 -30.62 10.83 2.08
CA LYS A 132 -31.72 11.04 1.14
C LYS A 132 -31.31 10.77 -0.32
N GLU A 133 -30.03 10.99 -0.60
CA GLU A 133 -29.44 10.78 -1.93
C GLU A 133 -28.58 9.51 -1.93
N THR A 134 -28.34 8.94 -3.11
CA THR A 134 -27.52 7.74 -3.24
C THR A 134 -26.02 8.05 -3.13
N PRO A 135 -25.17 7.09 -2.72
CA PRO A 135 -23.72 7.29 -2.69
C PRO A 135 -23.12 7.67 -4.05
N ILE A 136 -23.64 7.11 -5.15
CA ILE A 136 -23.20 7.48 -6.51
C ILE A 136 -23.61 8.91 -6.84
N TRP A 137 -24.80 9.36 -6.43
CA TRP A 137 -25.20 10.74 -6.62
C TRP A 137 -24.21 11.71 -5.96
N TRP A 138 -23.81 11.43 -4.70
CA TRP A 138 -22.82 12.21 -3.99
C TRP A 138 -21.42 12.14 -4.62
N TYR A 139 -21.04 10.98 -5.15
CA TYR A 139 -19.75 10.80 -5.83
C TYR A 139 -19.67 11.58 -7.14
N THR A 140 -20.79 11.72 -7.86
CA THR A 140 -20.86 12.45 -9.14
C THR A 140 -21.24 13.93 -8.98
N PHE A 141 -21.74 14.33 -7.82
CA PHE A 141 -22.01 15.75 -7.52
C PHE A 141 -20.71 16.55 -7.40
N GLU A 142 -20.62 17.68 -8.12
CA GLU A 142 -19.45 18.59 -8.08
C GLU A 142 -19.30 19.25 -6.71
N CYS A 143 -18.70 18.54 -5.75
CA CYS A 143 -18.40 19.03 -4.42
C CYS A 143 -17.03 18.51 -3.97
N PHE A 144 -16.68 18.75 -2.71
CA PHE A 144 -15.40 18.37 -2.11
C PHE A 144 -15.15 16.85 -2.02
N LEU A 145 -16.20 15.99 -2.06
CA LEU A 145 -16.08 14.54 -1.83
C LEU A 145 -15.27 13.83 -2.90
N TYR A 146 -15.60 14.04 -4.18
CA TYR A 146 -14.91 13.39 -5.30
C TYR A 146 -13.41 13.67 -5.31
N PRO A 147 -12.95 14.95 -5.29
CA PRO A 147 -11.52 15.24 -5.31
C PRO A 147 -10.82 14.77 -4.02
N MET A 148 -11.45 14.88 -2.86
CA MET A 148 -10.87 14.41 -1.58
C MET A 148 -10.68 12.90 -1.58
N LEU A 149 -11.70 12.13 -1.94
CA LEU A 149 -11.63 10.67 -1.99
C LEU A 149 -10.56 10.17 -2.97
N ASN A 150 -10.61 10.67 -4.20
CA ASN A 150 -9.68 10.22 -5.23
C ASN A 150 -8.23 10.63 -4.94
N ARG A 151 -8.01 11.78 -4.32
CA ARG A 151 -6.69 12.19 -3.83
C ARG A 151 -6.22 11.26 -2.72
N ALA A 152 -7.06 11.01 -1.72
CA ALA A 152 -6.71 10.16 -0.59
C ALA A 152 -6.36 8.74 -1.04
N LEU A 153 -7.17 8.14 -1.91
CA LEU A 153 -6.90 6.81 -2.48
C LEU A 153 -5.64 6.78 -3.34
N ARG A 154 -5.36 7.87 -4.10
CA ARG A 154 -4.18 8.00 -4.93
C ARG A 154 -2.89 8.09 -4.12
N LEU A 155 -2.90 8.91 -3.08
CA LEU A 155 -1.72 9.20 -2.26
C LEU A 155 -1.61 8.28 -1.05
N MET A 156 -2.57 7.39 -0.84
CA MET A 156 -2.69 6.53 0.35
C MET A 156 -2.67 7.35 1.64
N GLU A 157 -3.44 8.46 1.65
CA GLU A 157 -3.66 9.32 2.82
C GLU A 157 -4.59 8.59 3.80
N MET A 158 -3.99 7.72 4.64
CA MET A 158 -4.74 6.76 5.47
C MET A 158 -5.66 7.43 6.48
N ASP A 159 -5.28 8.59 7.02
CA ASP A 159 -6.10 9.41 7.90
C ASP A 159 -7.43 9.82 7.23
N VAL A 160 -7.38 10.26 5.98
CA VAL A 160 -8.57 10.61 5.18
C VAL A 160 -9.35 9.38 4.76
N ILE A 161 -8.67 8.32 4.30
CA ILE A 161 -9.31 7.06 3.88
C ILE A 161 -10.11 6.44 5.04
N ILE A 162 -9.59 6.46 6.26
CA ILE A 162 -10.26 5.93 7.45
C ILE A 162 -11.52 6.75 7.76
N LYS A 163 -11.42 8.09 7.72
CA LYS A 163 -12.56 8.99 7.96
C LYS A 163 -13.64 8.87 6.88
N MET A 164 -13.25 8.61 5.62
CA MET A 164 -14.16 8.37 4.49
C MET A 164 -14.60 6.92 4.35
N GLY A 165 -14.18 6.03 5.24
CA GLY A 165 -14.44 4.59 5.13
C GLY A 165 -15.92 4.23 5.01
N PHE A 166 -16.80 4.96 5.70
CA PHE A 166 -18.25 4.78 5.59
C PHE A 166 -18.75 5.07 4.16
N PHE A 167 -18.26 6.14 3.55
CA PHE A 167 -18.64 6.53 2.20
C PHE A 167 -18.08 5.56 1.15
N ILE A 168 -16.86 5.05 1.38
CA ILE A 168 -16.24 4.02 0.55
C ILE A 168 -17.08 2.73 0.58
N ASP A 169 -17.52 2.29 1.75
CA ASP A 169 -18.38 1.10 1.91
C ASP A 169 -19.74 1.31 1.25
N ASP A 170 -20.42 2.43 1.51
CA ASP A 170 -21.71 2.76 0.91
C ASP A 170 -21.63 2.84 -0.62
N LEU A 171 -20.61 3.49 -1.18
CA LEU A 171 -20.40 3.61 -2.61
C LEU A 171 -20.13 2.24 -3.26
N HIS A 172 -19.28 1.42 -2.63
CA HIS A 172 -19.02 0.06 -3.10
C HIS A 172 -20.29 -0.80 -3.14
N ARG A 173 -21.07 -0.82 -2.05
CA ARG A 173 -22.31 -1.60 -1.94
C ARG A 173 -23.36 -1.14 -2.95
N HIS A 174 -23.46 0.15 -3.19
CA HIS A 174 -24.38 0.68 -4.20
C HIS A 174 -23.96 0.24 -5.61
N ILE A 175 -22.66 0.26 -5.93
CA ILE A 175 -22.16 -0.29 -7.21
C ILE A 175 -22.45 -1.80 -7.30
N GLU A 176 -22.27 -2.56 -6.23
CA GLU A 176 -22.56 -4.00 -6.18
C GLU A 176 -24.05 -4.29 -6.39
N GLN A 177 -24.92 -3.52 -5.75
CA GLN A 177 -26.36 -3.61 -5.95
C GLN A 177 -26.74 -3.37 -7.43
N LEU A 178 -26.29 -2.24 -7.99
CA LEU A 178 -26.55 -1.90 -9.39
C LEU A 178 -25.95 -2.93 -10.36
N HIS A 179 -24.78 -3.47 -10.05
CA HIS A 179 -24.18 -4.56 -10.83
C HIS A 179 -25.12 -5.77 -10.90
N SER A 180 -25.66 -6.17 -9.76
CA SER A 180 -26.60 -7.30 -9.69
C SER A 180 -27.90 -7.01 -10.45
N GLU A 181 -28.44 -5.80 -10.34
CA GLU A 181 -29.66 -5.37 -11.03
C GLU A 181 -29.48 -5.27 -12.56
N GLN A 182 -28.37 -4.66 -13.00
CA GLN A 182 -28.13 -4.38 -14.42
C GLN A 182 -27.58 -5.59 -15.19
N PHE A 183 -26.82 -6.48 -14.51
CA PHE A 183 -26.05 -7.55 -15.16
C PHE A 183 -26.30 -8.95 -14.61
N GLY A 184 -27.04 -9.09 -13.49
CA GLY A 184 -27.28 -10.38 -12.81
C GLY A 184 -28.00 -11.45 -13.66
N ASN A 185 -28.75 -11.04 -14.66
CA ASN A 185 -29.49 -11.94 -15.58
C ASN A 185 -28.79 -12.10 -16.95
N SER A 186 -27.54 -11.62 -17.11
CA SER A 186 -26.84 -11.69 -18.40
C SER A 186 -26.52 -13.13 -18.77
N GLN A 187 -26.83 -13.53 -20.02
CA GLN A 187 -26.47 -14.85 -20.57
C GLN A 187 -24.93 -14.99 -20.63
N SER A 188 -24.45 -16.20 -20.41
CA SER A 188 -23.02 -16.52 -20.47
C SER A 188 -22.42 -16.12 -21.82
N GLY A 189 -21.32 -15.35 -21.79
CA GLY A 189 -20.50 -15.02 -22.96
C GLY A 189 -20.63 -13.60 -23.50
N GLU A 190 -21.40 -12.71 -22.86
CA GLU A 190 -21.48 -11.31 -23.30
C GLU A 190 -20.24 -10.51 -22.86
N ILE A 191 -19.47 -10.06 -23.84
CA ILE A 191 -18.24 -9.28 -23.63
C ILE A 191 -18.61 -7.79 -23.66
N LEU A 192 -18.25 -7.07 -22.60
CA LEU A 192 -18.32 -5.61 -22.53
C LEU A 192 -16.92 -5.04 -22.75
N THR A 193 -16.79 -4.05 -23.66
CA THR A 193 -15.55 -3.28 -23.83
C THR A 193 -15.79 -1.84 -23.40
N VAL A 194 -14.91 -1.34 -22.53
CA VAL A 194 -14.92 0.06 -22.07
C VAL A 194 -13.54 0.67 -22.23
N TYR A 195 -13.48 2.00 -22.21
CA TYR A 195 -12.29 2.76 -22.54
C TYR A 195 -11.99 3.78 -21.45
N ARG A 196 -10.70 4.03 -21.23
CA ARG A 196 -10.24 5.13 -20.37
C ARG A 196 -8.97 5.75 -20.96
N GLY A 197 -8.99 7.07 -21.11
CA GLY A 197 -7.82 7.85 -21.47
C GLY A 197 -7.17 8.46 -20.23
N GLN A 198 -5.86 8.38 -20.13
CA GLN A 198 -5.10 9.08 -19.09
C GLN A 198 -3.66 9.33 -19.49
N SER A 199 -2.96 10.16 -18.68
CA SER A 199 -1.52 10.41 -18.81
C SER A 199 -0.73 9.55 -17.84
N LEU A 200 0.45 9.08 -18.26
CA LEU A 200 1.44 8.44 -17.39
C LEU A 200 2.78 9.14 -17.50
N SER A 201 3.58 9.09 -16.44
CA SER A 201 4.99 9.47 -16.53
C SER A 201 5.76 8.47 -17.40
N MET A 202 6.90 8.88 -17.94
CA MET A 202 7.78 7.98 -18.69
C MET A 202 8.21 6.78 -17.84
N ALA A 203 8.52 7.02 -16.56
CA ALA A 203 8.94 5.97 -15.62
C ALA A 203 7.83 4.93 -15.36
N ASP A 204 6.58 5.40 -15.14
CA ASP A 204 5.44 4.50 -14.93
C ASP A 204 5.13 3.69 -16.19
N PHE A 205 5.27 4.31 -17.37
CA PHE A 205 5.07 3.61 -18.64
C PHE A 205 6.15 2.55 -18.89
N GLU A 206 7.43 2.84 -18.61
CA GLU A 206 8.50 1.84 -18.68
C GLU A 206 8.26 0.67 -17.71
N GLN A 207 7.76 0.97 -16.53
CA GLN A 207 7.36 -0.07 -15.57
C GLN A 207 6.21 -0.91 -16.12
N MET A 208 5.20 -0.30 -16.72
CA MET A 208 4.07 -0.98 -17.35
C MET A 208 4.53 -1.92 -18.48
N GLN A 209 5.46 -1.47 -19.33
CA GLN A 209 6.02 -2.31 -20.38
C GLN A 209 6.73 -3.56 -19.85
N LYS A 210 7.47 -3.41 -18.73
CA LYS A 210 8.13 -4.54 -18.04
C LYS A 210 7.12 -5.48 -17.37
N THR A 211 5.91 -4.99 -17.08
CA THR A 211 4.83 -5.75 -16.42
C THR A 211 3.86 -6.41 -17.42
N LYS A 212 4.17 -6.43 -18.71
CA LYS A 212 3.31 -7.09 -19.71
C LYS A 212 3.02 -8.55 -19.31
N GLY A 213 1.73 -8.95 -19.37
CA GLY A 213 1.25 -10.24 -18.86
C GLY A 213 0.95 -10.26 -17.36
N GLY A 214 1.42 -9.27 -16.60
CA GLY A 214 1.16 -9.11 -15.17
C GLY A 214 -0.16 -8.42 -14.85
N LEU A 215 -0.31 -8.05 -13.57
CA LEU A 215 -1.52 -7.44 -13.05
C LEU A 215 -1.34 -5.92 -12.88
N ILE A 216 -2.43 -5.19 -13.11
CA ILE A 216 -2.58 -3.76 -12.87
C ILE A 216 -3.82 -3.52 -12.04
N SER A 217 -3.72 -2.70 -11.00
CA SER A 217 -4.84 -2.26 -10.17
C SER A 217 -5.00 -0.75 -10.26
N PHE A 218 -6.25 -0.32 -10.35
CA PHE A 218 -6.61 1.09 -10.23
C PHE A 218 -7.07 1.33 -8.79
N ASN A 219 -6.35 2.15 -8.05
CA ASN A 219 -6.59 2.35 -6.62
C ASN A 219 -7.89 3.10 -6.33
N ASN A 220 -8.34 3.94 -7.26
CA ASN A 220 -9.56 4.73 -7.16
C ASN A 220 -10.79 3.94 -7.64
N PHE A 221 -11.98 4.46 -7.39
CA PHE A 221 -13.16 4.11 -8.16
C PHE A 221 -12.90 4.52 -9.62
N LEU A 222 -12.96 3.53 -10.51
CA LEU A 222 -12.49 3.71 -11.89
C LEU A 222 -13.65 4.07 -12.81
N SER A 223 -13.70 5.33 -13.21
CA SER A 223 -14.61 5.80 -14.26
C SER A 223 -14.07 5.44 -15.64
N THR A 224 -14.95 4.89 -16.48
CA THR A 224 -14.65 4.49 -17.87
C THR A 224 -15.83 4.84 -18.77
N SER A 225 -15.61 4.96 -20.08
CA SER A 225 -16.66 5.25 -21.06
C SER A 225 -16.81 4.09 -22.04
N LYS A 226 -18.03 3.84 -22.52
CA LYS A 226 -18.28 2.96 -23.67
C LYS A 226 -17.82 3.60 -24.98
N ARG A 227 -17.55 4.89 -24.99
CA ARG A 227 -17.16 5.68 -26.17
C ARG A 227 -15.65 5.82 -26.24
N ARG A 228 -15.06 5.16 -27.26
CA ARG A 228 -13.62 5.17 -27.50
C ARG A 228 -13.08 6.58 -27.84
N ASP A 229 -13.83 7.37 -28.58
CA ASP A 229 -13.44 8.73 -29.02
C ASP A 229 -13.27 9.68 -27.83
N VAL A 230 -14.17 9.64 -26.85
CA VAL A 230 -14.08 10.42 -25.61
C VAL A 230 -12.78 10.10 -24.87
N SER A 231 -12.57 8.82 -24.58
CA SER A 231 -11.37 8.38 -23.85
C SER A 231 -10.06 8.64 -24.61
N LEU A 232 -10.08 8.56 -25.95
CA LEU A 232 -8.89 8.87 -26.76
C LEU A 232 -8.54 10.36 -26.69
N ASN A 233 -9.51 11.25 -26.57
CA ASN A 233 -9.24 12.69 -26.43
C ASN A 233 -8.52 12.97 -25.10
N PHE A 234 -8.97 12.38 -23.97
CA PHE A 234 -8.24 12.48 -22.70
C PHE A 234 -6.79 11.97 -22.79
N ALA A 235 -6.56 10.86 -23.53
CA ALA A 235 -5.20 10.37 -23.75
C ALA A 235 -4.35 11.32 -24.61
N ARG A 236 -4.97 12.02 -25.57
CA ARG A 236 -4.28 13.03 -26.41
C ARG A 236 -3.90 14.28 -25.64
N ASP A 237 -4.72 14.70 -24.68
CA ASP A 237 -4.43 15.87 -23.84
C ASP A 237 -3.12 15.70 -23.03
N ALA A 238 -2.75 14.45 -22.72
CA ALA A 238 -1.46 14.14 -22.11
C ALA A 238 -0.26 14.61 -22.97
N LEU A 239 -0.42 14.66 -24.29
CA LEU A 239 0.65 15.06 -25.22
C LEU A 239 1.00 16.54 -25.14
N LEU A 240 0.14 17.35 -24.52
CA LEU A 240 0.41 18.77 -24.23
C LEU A 240 1.58 18.93 -23.24
N ASN A 241 1.87 17.89 -22.43
CA ASN A 241 3.02 17.87 -21.55
C ASN A 241 4.14 16.98 -22.16
N PRO A 242 5.34 17.52 -22.43
CA PRO A 242 6.44 16.78 -23.04
C PRO A 242 6.96 15.60 -22.21
N ASP A 243 6.77 15.62 -20.88
CA ASP A 243 7.24 14.59 -19.95
C ASP A 243 6.22 13.47 -19.73
N MET A 244 5.05 13.53 -20.40
CA MET A 244 3.97 12.58 -20.23
C MET A 244 3.73 11.73 -21.48
N ILE A 245 3.18 10.55 -21.27
CA ILE A 245 2.72 9.62 -22.31
C ILE A 245 1.21 9.51 -22.22
N GLY A 246 0.53 9.60 -23.36
CA GLY A 246 -0.91 9.36 -23.46
C GLY A 246 -1.20 7.87 -23.55
N ILE A 247 -2.08 7.37 -22.69
CA ILE A 247 -2.50 5.97 -22.66
C ILE A 247 -4.01 5.89 -22.90
N LEU A 248 -4.39 5.08 -23.88
CA LEU A 248 -5.76 4.63 -24.04
C LEU A 248 -5.85 3.18 -23.53
N PHE A 249 -6.45 2.99 -22.36
CA PHE A 249 -6.81 1.67 -21.88
C PHE A 249 -8.05 1.17 -22.64
N VAL A 250 -7.96 -0.05 -23.17
CA VAL A 250 -9.06 -0.80 -23.78
C VAL A 250 -9.32 -1.99 -22.88
N MET A 251 -10.42 -1.95 -22.15
CA MET A 251 -10.72 -2.88 -21.07
C MET A 251 -11.80 -3.86 -21.53
N THR A 252 -11.47 -5.14 -21.60
CA THR A 252 -12.37 -6.23 -21.97
C THR A 252 -12.86 -6.94 -20.72
N ILE A 253 -14.17 -7.05 -20.57
CA ILE A 253 -14.85 -7.62 -19.42
C ILE A 253 -15.70 -8.80 -19.88
N ASP A 254 -15.32 -9.99 -19.45
CA ASP A 254 -16.15 -11.19 -19.58
C ASP A 254 -17.11 -11.23 -18.39
N ARG A 255 -18.37 -10.88 -18.63
CA ARG A 255 -19.39 -10.78 -17.57
C ARG A 255 -19.63 -12.11 -16.84
N SER A 256 -19.38 -13.23 -17.50
CA SER A 256 -19.56 -14.55 -16.90
C SER A 256 -18.47 -14.93 -15.89
N LYS A 257 -17.34 -14.24 -15.91
CA LYS A 257 -16.16 -14.53 -15.07
C LYS A 257 -15.85 -13.41 -14.08
N SER A 258 -16.45 -12.24 -14.25
CA SER A 258 -16.17 -11.07 -13.41
C SER A 258 -16.81 -11.20 -12.04
N THR A 259 -16.01 -11.03 -10.99
CA THR A 259 -16.46 -10.89 -9.59
C THR A 259 -16.35 -9.45 -9.11
N ALA A 260 -15.58 -8.60 -9.81
CA ALA A 260 -15.44 -7.20 -9.45
C ALA A 260 -16.70 -6.40 -9.85
N PRO A 261 -17.37 -5.70 -8.90
CA PRO A 261 -18.59 -4.97 -9.21
C PRO A 261 -18.30 -3.70 -10.02
N PHE A 262 -19.16 -3.46 -11.01
CA PHE A 262 -19.21 -2.24 -11.82
C PHE A 262 -20.65 -1.93 -12.21
N ALA A 263 -20.97 -0.68 -12.47
CA ALA A 263 -22.32 -0.24 -12.83
C ALA A 263 -22.31 0.86 -13.89
N SER A 264 -23.39 0.90 -14.71
CA SER A 264 -23.68 2.03 -15.57
C SER A 264 -24.31 3.15 -14.74
N LEU A 265 -23.88 4.38 -14.96
CA LEU A 265 -24.32 5.54 -14.18
C LEU A 265 -25.46 6.33 -14.81
N ASN A 266 -25.97 5.94 -15.98
CA ASN A 266 -26.89 6.74 -16.80
C ASN A 266 -28.14 7.25 -16.05
N ASP A 267 -28.67 6.48 -15.09
CA ASP A 267 -29.90 6.83 -14.38
C ASP A 267 -29.70 7.28 -12.92
N VAL A 268 -28.48 7.15 -12.39
CA VAL A 268 -28.16 7.32 -10.95
C VAL A 268 -27.17 8.44 -10.67
N SER A 269 -26.54 8.99 -11.71
CA SER A 269 -25.64 10.14 -11.62
C SER A 269 -26.38 11.44 -11.29
N CYS A 270 -25.72 12.39 -10.64
CA CYS A 270 -26.21 13.75 -10.45
C CYS A 270 -26.46 14.46 -11.80
N TYR A 271 -25.66 14.16 -12.80
CA TYR A 271 -25.77 14.67 -14.17
C TYR A 271 -26.48 13.65 -15.05
N LYS A 272 -27.79 13.81 -15.24
CA LYS A 272 -28.57 12.95 -16.12
C LYS A 272 -28.14 13.21 -17.59
N ASP A 273 -27.81 12.15 -18.32
CA ASP A 273 -27.76 12.07 -19.78
C ASP A 273 -26.51 12.53 -20.56
N THR A 274 -25.30 12.56 -20.03
CA THR A 274 -24.20 13.05 -20.89
C THR A 274 -23.12 12.03 -21.29
N GLU A 275 -22.96 10.93 -20.59
CA GLU A 275 -21.90 9.96 -20.94
C GLU A 275 -22.33 8.53 -20.64
N ASP A 276 -22.06 7.60 -21.58
CA ASP A 276 -22.16 6.14 -21.37
C ASP A 276 -21.06 5.69 -20.38
N GLU A 277 -21.16 6.17 -19.13
CA GLU A 277 -20.15 5.96 -18.08
C GLU A 277 -20.39 4.64 -17.36
N ILE A 278 -19.30 3.89 -17.18
CA ILE A 278 -19.23 2.70 -16.33
C ILE A 278 -18.25 2.97 -15.19
N LEU A 279 -18.74 2.85 -13.97
CA LEU A 279 -17.96 3.01 -12.74
C LEU A 279 -17.62 1.64 -12.14
N PHE A 280 -16.35 1.35 -11.98
CA PHE A 280 -15.86 0.19 -11.24
C PHE A 280 -15.56 0.54 -9.80
N SER A 281 -15.73 -0.43 -8.92
CA SER A 281 -15.28 -0.29 -7.54
C SER A 281 -13.77 -0.09 -7.45
N MET A 282 -13.32 0.52 -6.35
CA MET A 282 -11.90 0.74 -6.09
C MET A 282 -11.11 -0.57 -6.10
N HIS A 283 -9.82 -0.48 -6.42
CA HIS A 283 -8.88 -1.61 -6.50
C HIS A 283 -9.35 -2.73 -7.43
N THR A 284 -10.03 -2.38 -8.52
CA THR A 284 -10.35 -3.32 -9.59
C THR A 284 -9.08 -3.70 -10.34
N ILE A 285 -8.88 -5.02 -10.55
CA ILE A 285 -7.66 -5.59 -11.08
C ILE A 285 -7.87 -6.06 -12.50
N PHE A 286 -6.93 -5.74 -13.36
CA PHE A 286 -6.88 -6.19 -14.75
C PHE A 286 -5.55 -6.88 -15.04
N ARG A 287 -5.53 -7.75 -16.04
CA ARG A 287 -4.31 -8.33 -16.61
C ARG A 287 -3.90 -7.55 -17.85
N ILE A 288 -2.63 -7.13 -17.92
CA ILE A 288 -2.06 -6.42 -19.07
C ILE A 288 -1.85 -7.41 -20.20
N GLN A 289 -2.49 -7.19 -21.33
CA GLN A 289 -2.34 -8.04 -22.53
C GLN A 289 -1.32 -7.44 -23.50
N ASN A 290 -1.74 -6.48 -24.33
CA ASN A 290 -0.90 -5.86 -25.32
C ASN A 290 -0.66 -4.39 -25.03
N ILE A 291 0.51 -3.90 -25.43
CA ILE A 291 0.85 -2.48 -25.43
C ILE A 291 1.23 -2.12 -26.86
N ILE A 292 0.44 -1.29 -27.53
CA ILE A 292 0.53 -1.03 -28.96
C ILE A 292 0.62 0.49 -29.17
N PRO A 293 1.59 1.02 -29.95
CA PRO A 293 1.62 2.42 -30.32
C PRO A 293 0.41 2.76 -31.22
N ILE A 294 -0.35 3.80 -30.88
CA ILE A 294 -1.44 4.29 -31.75
C ILE A 294 -0.86 5.10 -32.90
N ASN A 295 0.25 5.81 -32.67
CA ASN A 295 0.98 6.54 -33.68
C ASN A 295 2.49 6.46 -33.37
N GLU A 296 3.29 5.95 -34.31
CA GLU A 296 4.73 5.76 -34.15
C GLU A 296 5.53 7.05 -33.85
N LYS A 297 5.02 8.21 -34.24
CA LYS A 297 5.65 9.52 -34.00
C LYS A 297 5.22 10.21 -32.70
N ASN A 298 4.17 9.73 -32.07
CA ASN A 298 3.57 10.38 -30.90
C ASN A 298 3.64 9.44 -29.69
N ARG A 299 3.87 10.02 -28.51
CA ARG A 299 3.86 9.34 -27.20
C ARG A 299 2.42 8.93 -26.79
N LEU A 300 1.70 8.23 -27.69
CA LEU A 300 0.33 7.79 -27.51
C LEU A 300 0.24 6.27 -27.74
N PHE A 301 -0.17 5.53 -26.71
CA PHE A 301 -0.23 4.08 -26.73
C PHE A 301 -1.63 3.58 -26.36
N GLN A 302 -2.00 2.45 -26.94
CA GLN A 302 -3.13 1.63 -26.49
C GLN A 302 -2.61 0.50 -25.61
N VAL A 303 -3.28 0.28 -24.48
CA VAL A 303 -3.02 -0.83 -23.56
C VAL A 303 -4.27 -1.67 -23.43
N ASP A 304 -4.21 -2.90 -23.92
CA ASP A 304 -5.30 -3.86 -23.83
C ASP A 304 -5.28 -4.52 -22.45
N LEU A 305 -6.39 -4.43 -21.73
CA LEU A 305 -6.59 -4.98 -20.40
C LEU A 305 -7.74 -5.98 -20.39
N THR A 306 -7.59 -7.06 -19.62
CA THR A 306 -8.69 -8.01 -19.36
C THR A 306 -8.98 -8.00 -17.85
N LEU A 307 -10.26 -7.84 -17.49
CA LEU A 307 -10.69 -7.87 -16.10
C LEU A 307 -10.38 -9.25 -15.50
N THR A 308 -9.70 -9.26 -14.35
CA THR A 308 -9.43 -10.50 -13.60
C THR A 308 -10.61 -10.83 -12.69
N ASN A 309 -10.64 -12.07 -12.18
CA ASN A 309 -11.55 -12.48 -11.11
C ASN A 309 -10.78 -12.64 -9.79
N ASP A 310 -11.50 -12.68 -8.67
CA ASP A 310 -10.91 -12.84 -7.33
C ASP A 310 -10.26 -14.22 -7.13
N ASN A 311 -10.53 -15.18 -8.03
CA ASN A 311 -9.93 -16.51 -8.05
C ASN A 311 -8.65 -16.59 -8.90
N ASP A 312 -8.14 -15.45 -9.38
CA ASP A 312 -6.84 -15.41 -10.05
C ASP A 312 -5.77 -16.02 -9.13
N GLU A 313 -5.09 -17.04 -9.61
CA GLU A 313 -4.17 -17.86 -8.80
C GLU A 313 -2.99 -17.03 -8.28
N ASP A 314 -2.49 -16.11 -9.13
CA ASP A 314 -1.40 -15.21 -8.77
C ASP A 314 -1.84 -14.30 -7.61
N LEU A 315 -3.01 -13.67 -7.73
CA LEU A 315 -3.55 -12.76 -6.72
C LEU A 315 -3.83 -13.49 -5.40
N ARG A 316 -4.47 -14.66 -5.45
CA ARG A 316 -4.81 -15.44 -4.26
C ARG A 316 -3.57 -15.87 -3.49
N THR A 317 -2.58 -16.40 -4.18
CA THR A 317 -1.33 -16.85 -3.56
C THR A 317 -0.62 -15.70 -2.85
N LEU A 318 -0.60 -14.52 -3.46
CA LEU A 318 0.08 -13.34 -2.95
C LEU A 318 -0.62 -12.75 -1.71
N THR A 319 -1.94 -12.71 -1.70
CA THR A 319 -2.71 -12.09 -0.61
C THR A 319 -2.97 -13.04 0.56
N GLN A 320 -2.89 -14.36 0.35
CA GLN A 320 -3.20 -15.37 1.37
C GLN A 320 -2.31 -15.22 2.62
N LEU A 321 -1.00 -15.12 2.45
CA LEU A 321 -0.07 -14.98 3.58
C LEU A 321 -0.33 -13.71 4.39
N MET A 322 -0.72 -12.62 3.72
CA MET A 322 -1.07 -11.38 4.42
C MET A 322 -2.40 -11.50 5.16
N ARG A 323 -3.40 -12.15 4.56
CA ARG A 323 -4.69 -12.39 5.23
C ARG A 323 -4.51 -13.21 6.51
N GLU A 324 -3.67 -14.24 6.48
CA GLU A 324 -3.35 -15.07 7.64
C GLU A 324 -2.63 -14.27 8.73
N ASP A 325 -1.71 -13.35 8.36
CA ASP A 325 -0.97 -12.52 9.32
C ASP A 325 -1.84 -11.41 9.95
N LEU A 326 -2.89 -10.95 9.27
CA LEU A 326 -3.67 -9.78 9.67
C LEU A 326 -4.87 -10.08 10.58
N LEU A 327 -4.75 -11.03 11.51
CA LEU A 327 -5.79 -11.36 12.49
C LEU A 327 -7.12 -11.73 11.82
N PRO A 328 -7.19 -12.83 11.05
CA PRO A 328 -8.37 -13.19 10.24
C PRO A 328 -9.66 -13.36 11.05
N ASP A 329 -9.56 -13.74 12.32
CA ASP A 329 -10.70 -13.99 13.22
C ASP A 329 -11.16 -12.73 13.98
N GLU A 330 -10.51 -11.59 13.79
CA GLU A 330 -10.83 -10.34 14.47
C GLU A 330 -11.66 -9.38 13.61
N GLU A 331 -12.34 -8.46 14.29
CA GLU A 331 -13.12 -7.40 13.63
C GLU A 331 -12.25 -6.48 12.76
N GLY A 332 -12.84 -5.87 11.74
CA GLY A 332 -12.16 -5.06 10.74
C GLY A 332 -11.24 -3.96 11.32
N TRP A 333 -11.62 -3.31 12.42
CA TRP A 333 -10.81 -2.28 13.08
C TRP A 333 -9.47 -2.82 13.62
N TYR A 334 -9.43 -4.03 14.21
CA TYR A 334 -8.18 -4.64 14.68
C TYR A 334 -7.29 -5.04 13.51
N ARG A 335 -7.90 -5.55 12.43
CA ARG A 335 -7.21 -5.89 11.19
C ARG A 335 -6.62 -4.65 10.54
N LEU A 336 -7.38 -3.54 10.48
CA LEU A 336 -6.93 -2.26 9.96
C LEU A 336 -5.75 -1.71 10.76
N THR A 337 -5.84 -1.74 12.08
CA THR A 337 -4.74 -1.31 12.96
C THR A 337 -3.45 -2.08 12.66
N LYS A 338 -3.54 -3.40 12.55
CA LYS A 338 -2.36 -4.23 12.24
C LYS A 338 -1.82 -3.98 10.84
N LEU A 339 -2.70 -3.72 9.86
CA LEU A 339 -2.30 -3.33 8.51
C LEU A 339 -1.53 -2.00 8.53
N LEU A 340 -2.01 -0.99 9.24
CA LEU A 340 -1.35 0.31 9.37
C LEU A 340 0.05 0.20 9.98
N LEU A 341 0.21 -0.62 11.03
CA LEU A 341 1.53 -0.91 11.60
C LEU A 341 2.47 -1.55 10.58
N ARG A 342 1.96 -2.50 9.77
CA ARG A 342 2.74 -3.10 8.68
C ARG A 342 3.12 -2.10 7.57
N MET A 343 2.30 -1.09 7.36
CA MET A 343 2.56 0.00 6.40
C MET A 343 3.47 1.11 6.98
N GLY A 344 3.92 0.99 8.24
CA GLY A 344 4.75 2.01 8.89
C GLY A 344 3.96 3.29 9.22
N GLN A 345 2.69 3.13 9.61
CA GLN A 345 1.77 4.22 9.98
C GLN A 345 1.34 4.11 11.46
N PRO A 346 2.28 4.21 12.41
CA PRO A 346 2.02 3.94 13.81
C PRO A 346 1.12 5.00 14.47
N GLU A 347 1.09 6.24 13.96
CA GLU A 347 0.23 7.31 14.47
C GLU A 347 -1.24 6.97 14.23
N ASN A 348 -1.61 6.63 12.99
CA ASN A 348 -2.97 6.25 12.63
C ASN A 348 -3.41 4.96 13.34
N ALA A 349 -2.51 4.00 13.49
CA ALA A 349 -2.77 2.78 14.23
C ALA A 349 -3.04 3.06 15.72
N GLN A 350 -2.31 3.98 16.33
CA GLN A 350 -2.52 4.38 17.73
C GLN A 350 -3.87 5.07 17.92
N GLU A 351 -4.26 5.99 17.03
CA GLU A 351 -5.54 6.69 17.08
C GLU A 351 -6.72 5.70 17.08
N ILE A 352 -6.70 4.71 16.19
CA ILE A 352 -7.71 3.64 16.18
C ILE A 352 -7.69 2.84 17.49
N CYS A 353 -6.52 2.50 17.99
CA CYS A 353 -6.40 1.75 19.26
C CYS A 353 -7.00 2.53 20.44
N GLU A 354 -6.78 3.83 20.52
CA GLU A 354 -7.34 4.70 21.58
C GLU A 354 -8.88 4.73 21.50
N PHE A 355 -9.43 4.87 20.30
CA PHE A 355 -10.87 4.74 20.06
C PHE A 355 -11.41 3.36 20.51
N LEU A 356 -10.74 2.27 20.11
CA LEU A 356 -11.13 0.93 20.49
C LEU A 356 -11.03 0.68 22.00
N LEU A 357 -10.02 1.25 22.66
CA LEU A 357 -9.82 1.09 24.11
C LEU A 357 -10.96 1.70 24.92
N ASN A 358 -11.46 2.87 24.47
CA ASN A 358 -12.58 3.56 25.12
C ASN A 358 -13.89 2.77 25.00
N SER A 359 -14.07 2.01 23.94
CA SER A 359 -15.27 1.19 23.69
C SER A 359 -15.16 -0.26 24.17
N ALA A 360 -13.94 -0.74 24.50
CA ALA A 360 -13.70 -2.14 24.83
C ALA A 360 -14.19 -2.53 26.22
N THR A 361 -15.16 -3.42 26.29
CA THR A 361 -15.64 -4.06 27.53
C THR A 361 -14.97 -5.40 27.81
N ASN A 362 -14.50 -6.10 26.77
CA ASN A 362 -13.91 -7.43 26.89
C ASN A 362 -12.41 -7.34 27.24
N VAL A 363 -12.02 -8.04 28.32
CA VAL A 363 -10.64 -8.05 28.84
C VAL A 363 -9.65 -8.60 27.81
N LYS A 364 -10.00 -9.68 27.07
CA LYS A 364 -9.12 -10.22 26.04
C LYS A 364 -8.86 -9.22 24.92
N LYS A 365 -9.92 -8.49 24.48
CA LYS A 365 -9.78 -7.43 23.48
C LYS A 365 -8.88 -6.30 23.98
N LYS A 366 -8.99 -5.89 25.26
CA LYS A 366 -8.04 -4.94 25.86
C LYS A 366 -6.58 -5.42 25.79
N GLY A 367 -6.34 -6.72 26.02
CA GLY A 367 -5.01 -7.30 25.85
C GLY A 367 -4.46 -7.16 24.44
N LEU A 368 -5.29 -7.39 23.41
CA LEU A 368 -4.91 -7.19 22.01
C LEU A 368 -4.66 -5.70 21.70
N ILE A 369 -5.53 -4.80 22.16
CA ILE A 369 -5.36 -3.36 21.96
C ILE A 369 -4.04 -2.87 22.58
N TYR A 370 -3.74 -3.25 23.82
CA TYR A 370 -2.46 -2.89 24.46
C TYR A 370 -1.25 -3.43 23.68
N PHE A 371 -1.34 -4.63 23.11
CA PHE A 371 -0.31 -5.18 22.26
C PHE A 371 -0.07 -4.30 21.00
N LEU A 372 -1.15 -3.88 20.34
CA LEU A 372 -1.09 -3.04 19.14
C LEU A 372 -0.57 -1.63 19.46
N ILE A 373 -1.00 -1.01 20.58
CA ILE A 373 -0.44 0.27 21.06
C ILE A 373 1.05 0.12 21.36
N GLY A 374 1.44 -0.95 22.05
CA GLY A 374 2.85 -1.21 22.35
C GLY A 374 3.70 -1.33 21.07
N TRP A 375 3.16 -1.97 20.02
CA TRP A 375 3.82 -2.01 18.72
C TRP A 375 3.90 -0.62 18.08
N ALA A 376 2.81 0.15 18.04
CA ALA A 376 2.82 1.52 17.53
C ALA A 376 3.86 2.41 18.24
N LYS A 377 3.98 2.30 19.56
CA LYS A 377 4.98 3.04 20.35
C LYS A 377 6.42 2.60 20.06
N ASP A 378 6.64 1.31 19.78
CA ASP A 378 7.95 0.79 19.35
C ASP A 378 8.37 1.40 18.00
N ASP A 379 7.47 1.37 16.99
CA ASP A 379 7.71 1.95 15.68
C ASP A 379 7.93 3.49 15.73
N GLN A 380 7.34 4.17 16.73
CA GLN A 380 7.60 5.59 17.03
C GLN A 380 8.94 5.82 17.79
N GLY A 381 9.68 4.77 18.14
CA GLY A 381 10.90 4.84 18.94
C GLY A 381 10.69 5.14 20.44
N LYS A 382 9.44 5.11 20.93
CA LYS A 382 9.07 5.36 22.34
C LYS A 382 9.15 4.07 23.15
N TYR A 383 10.36 3.50 23.28
CA TYR A 383 10.59 2.15 23.82
C TYR A 383 10.08 1.92 25.25
N GLN A 384 10.16 2.92 26.13
CA GLN A 384 9.69 2.79 27.51
C GLN A 384 8.15 2.71 27.58
N ASP A 385 7.46 3.55 26.82
CA ASP A 385 6.00 3.51 26.70
C ASP A 385 5.55 2.19 26.06
N ALA A 386 6.22 1.78 25.00
CA ALA A 386 5.99 0.49 24.33
C ALA A 386 6.08 -0.68 25.32
N LEU A 387 7.11 -0.70 26.17
CA LEU A 387 7.31 -1.74 27.17
C LEU A 387 6.14 -1.79 28.16
N GLN A 388 5.69 -0.63 28.67
CA GLN A 388 4.55 -0.57 29.61
C GLN A 388 3.27 -1.17 28.99
N PHE A 389 2.98 -0.84 27.73
CA PHE A 389 1.81 -1.40 27.03
C PHE A 389 1.96 -2.88 26.73
N GLN A 390 3.15 -3.34 26.35
CA GLN A 390 3.41 -4.78 26.13
C GLN A 390 3.31 -5.59 27.42
N GLU A 391 3.75 -5.06 28.56
CA GLU A 391 3.62 -5.71 29.87
C GLU A 391 2.14 -5.79 30.30
N LYS A 392 1.34 -4.74 30.11
CA LYS A 392 -0.12 -4.78 30.34
C LYS A 392 -0.80 -5.83 29.46
N SER A 393 -0.43 -5.90 28.18
CA SER A 393 -0.93 -6.93 27.27
C SER A 393 -0.56 -8.33 27.75
N LEU A 394 0.71 -8.55 28.11
CA LEU A 394 1.21 -9.85 28.58
C LEU A 394 0.50 -10.29 29.84
N GLU A 395 0.29 -9.40 30.82
CA GLU A 395 -0.43 -9.73 32.06
C GLU A 395 -1.86 -10.22 31.77
N ILE A 396 -2.56 -9.55 30.87
CA ILE A 396 -3.91 -9.95 30.47
C ILE A 396 -3.87 -11.31 29.75
N ARG A 397 -2.97 -11.49 28.79
CA ARG A 397 -2.83 -12.73 28.03
C ARG A 397 -2.47 -13.91 28.93
N GLN A 398 -1.58 -13.74 29.91
CA GLN A 398 -1.24 -14.78 30.90
C GLN A 398 -2.44 -15.21 31.75
N LYS A 399 -3.36 -14.30 32.06
CA LYS A 399 -4.58 -14.60 32.82
C LYS A 399 -5.69 -15.24 31.97
N THR A 400 -5.68 -15.02 30.66
CA THR A 400 -6.82 -15.36 29.78
C THR A 400 -6.52 -16.43 28.74
N LEU A 401 -5.26 -16.81 28.55
CA LEU A 401 -4.82 -17.76 27.53
C LEU A 401 -4.08 -18.96 28.18
N PRO A 402 -4.10 -20.13 27.52
CA PRO A 402 -3.28 -21.27 27.95
C PRO A 402 -1.78 -20.93 27.89
N PRO A 403 -0.93 -21.53 28.75
CA PRO A 403 0.49 -21.23 28.84
C PRO A 403 1.30 -21.40 27.54
N ASN A 404 0.83 -22.26 26.65
CA ASN A 404 1.45 -22.56 25.36
C ASN A 404 0.80 -21.82 24.18
N HIS A 405 -0.04 -20.81 24.44
CA HIS A 405 -0.70 -20.06 23.37
C HIS A 405 0.30 -19.17 22.62
N LEU A 406 0.24 -19.15 21.28
CA LEU A 406 1.18 -18.42 20.42
C LEU A 406 1.18 -16.91 20.66
N ASP A 407 0.07 -16.32 21.10
CA ASP A 407 0.00 -14.88 21.44
C ASP A 407 0.90 -14.53 22.64
N LEU A 408 1.13 -15.46 23.58
CA LEU A 408 2.12 -15.25 24.64
C LEU A 408 3.54 -15.22 24.06
N ALA A 409 3.84 -16.11 23.10
CA ALA A 409 5.11 -16.08 22.41
C ALA A 409 5.32 -14.78 21.61
N HIS A 410 4.26 -14.25 20.99
CA HIS A 410 4.30 -12.96 20.32
C HIS A 410 4.61 -11.83 21.32
N SER A 411 3.91 -11.76 22.45
CA SER A 411 4.18 -10.75 23.50
C SER A 411 5.61 -10.85 24.03
N TYR A 412 6.08 -12.06 24.35
CA TYR A 412 7.47 -12.25 24.81
C TYR A 412 8.49 -11.83 23.75
N ASN A 413 8.25 -12.13 22.47
CA ASN A 413 9.13 -11.74 21.39
C ASN A 413 9.20 -10.21 21.23
N HIS A 414 8.06 -9.50 21.32
CA HIS A 414 8.05 -8.03 21.24
C HIS A 414 8.75 -7.38 22.44
N ILE A 415 8.52 -7.88 23.66
CA ILE A 415 9.24 -7.39 24.84
C ILE A 415 10.75 -7.67 24.71
N GLY A 416 11.14 -8.83 24.17
CA GLY A 416 12.52 -9.15 23.84
C GLY A 416 13.14 -8.16 22.85
N ALA A 417 12.40 -7.78 21.80
CA ALA A 417 12.83 -6.79 20.81
C ALA A 417 13.00 -5.39 21.43
N LEU A 418 12.09 -4.97 22.30
CA LEU A 418 12.21 -3.70 23.03
C LEU A 418 13.46 -3.67 23.92
N TYR A 419 13.74 -4.74 24.69
CA TYR A 419 14.97 -4.82 25.48
C TYR A 419 16.23 -4.86 24.61
N HIS A 420 16.17 -5.49 23.43
CA HIS A 420 17.26 -5.46 22.46
C HIS A 420 17.50 -4.02 21.95
N SER A 421 16.45 -3.28 21.56
CA SER A 421 16.56 -1.88 21.13
C SER A 421 17.09 -0.97 22.23
N MET A 422 16.73 -1.24 23.50
CA MET A 422 17.27 -0.56 24.68
C MET A 422 18.68 -1.08 25.10
N ARG A 423 19.30 -1.97 24.33
CA ARG A 423 20.60 -2.60 24.59
C ARG A 423 20.68 -3.42 25.90
N ASN A 424 19.56 -3.83 26.44
CA ASN A 424 19.51 -4.75 27.59
C ASN A 424 19.48 -6.20 27.09
N TYR A 425 20.60 -6.69 26.63
CA TYR A 425 20.74 -7.96 25.93
C TYR A 425 20.41 -9.17 26.79
N SER A 426 20.69 -9.12 28.11
CA SER A 426 20.37 -10.22 29.03
C SER A 426 18.87 -10.42 29.17
N LYS A 427 18.11 -9.35 29.34
CA LYS A 427 16.65 -9.42 29.35
C LYS A 427 16.09 -9.81 27.99
N ALA A 428 16.63 -9.25 26.90
CA ALA A 428 16.22 -9.62 25.54
C ALA A 428 16.31 -11.13 25.31
N LEU A 429 17.45 -11.77 25.66
CA LEU A 429 17.61 -13.22 25.57
C LEU A 429 16.56 -13.99 26.39
N SER A 430 16.38 -13.62 27.66
CA SER A 430 15.41 -14.28 28.52
C SER A 430 13.98 -14.28 27.92
N TYR A 431 13.58 -13.15 27.32
CA TYR A 431 12.26 -13.04 26.71
C TYR A 431 12.17 -13.79 25.36
N TYR A 432 13.22 -13.75 24.54
CA TYR A 432 13.25 -14.53 23.29
C TYR A 432 13.26 -16.04 23.55
N GLU A 433 13.94 -16.51 24.58
CA GLU A 433 13.96 -17.93 24.98
C GLU A 433 12.58 -18.41 25.45
N LYS A 434 11.85 -17.58 26.22
CA LYS A 434 10.44 -17.86 26.58
C LYS A 434 9.56 -17.96 25.34
N ALA A 435 9.72 -17.06 24.39
CA ALA A 435 8.98 -17.10 23.12
C ALA A 435 9.32 -18.36 22.32
N LEU A 436 10.61 -18.72 22.22
CA LEU A 436 11.07 -19.92 21.53
C LEU A 436 10.51 -21.19 22.15
N GLU A 437 10.50 -21.29 23.48
CA GLU A 437 9.99 -22.49 24.20
C GLU A 437 8.51 -22.73 23.86
N ILE A 438 7.66 -21.68 23.93
CA ILE A 438 6.24 -21.80 23.56
C ILE A 438 6.10 -22.22 22.09
N ARG A 439 6.85 -21.58 21.17
CA ARG A 439 6.79 -21.91 19.74
C ARG A 439 7.22 -23.33 19.46
N ARG A 440 8.22 -23.87 20.15
CA ARG A 440 8.67 -25.28 20.03
C ARG A 440 7.60 -26.28 20.43
N GLN A 441 6.79 -25.94 21.43
CA GLN A 441 5.68 -26.79 21.89
C GLN A 441 4.46 -26.72 20.99
N SER A 442 4.24 -25.60 20.28
CA SER A 442 2.99 -25.30 19.60
C SER A 442 3.08 -25.32 18.07
N LEU A 443 4.29 -25.34 17.48
CA LEU A 443 4.49 -25.24 16.04
C LEU A 443 5.25 -26.44 15.47
N PRO A 444 5.04 -26.77 14.18
CA PRO A 444 5.85 -27.77 13.49
C PRO A 444 7.35 -27.43 13.50
N PRO A 445 8.25 -28.42 13.49
CA PRO A 445 9.70 -28.21 13.65
C PRO A 445 10.34 -27.19 12.69
N ASN A 446 9.81 -27.06 11.48
CA ASN A 446 10.36 -26.17 10.44
C ASN A 446 9.53 -24.91 10.22
N HIS A 447 8.72 -24.54 11.22
CA HIS A 447 7.87 -23.35 11.09
C HIS A 447 8.70 -22.06 11.04
N ARG A 448 8.32 -21.13 10.17
CA ARG A 448 9.02 -19.84 9.96
C ARG A 448 9.27 -19.05 11.25
N ASP A 449 8.35 -19.12 12.22
CA ASP A 449 8.48 -18.35 13.46
C ASP A 449 9.51 -18.95 14.42
N LEU A 450 9.80 -20.27 14.32
CA LEU A 450 10.94 -20.86 15.02
C LEU A 450 12.26 -20.34 14.44
N ALA A 451 12.37 -20.27 13.10
CA ALA A 451 13.55 -19.71 12.45
C ALA A 451 13.76 -18.22 12.83
N LYS A 452 12.67 -17.42 12.91
CA LYS A 452 12.73 -16.04 13.42
C LYS A 452 13.24 -15.97 14.86
N SER A 453 12.74 -16.85 15.76
CA SER A 453 13.21 -16.88 17.15
C SER A 453 14.71 -17.17 17.24
N TYR A 454 15.20 -18.15 16.49
CA TYR A 454 16.63 -18.46 16.44
C TYR A 454 17.46 -17.30 15.84
N THR A 455 16.92 -16.61 14.84
CA THR A 455 17.58 -15.42 14.26
C THR A 455 17.74 -14.31 15.31
N ASN A 456 16.68 -14.01 16.08
CA ASN A 456 16.72 -12.96 17.11
C ASN A 456 17.69 -13.31 18.24
N ILE A 457 17.67 -14.56 18.72
CA ILE A 457 18.60 -15.08 19.74
C ILE A 457 20.05 -15.01 19.23
N GLY A 458 20.29 -15.44 17.98
CA GLY A 458 21.61 -15.39 17.35
C GLY A 458 22.14 -13.95 17.22
N ALA A 459 21.28 -12.99 16.86
CA ALA A 459 21.65 -11.59 16.78
C ALA A 459 22.09 -11.03 18.14
N VAL A 460 21.37 -11.35 19.22
CA VAL A 460 21.79 -10.92 20.57
C VAL A 460 23.10 -11.58 21.00
N TYR A 461 23.28 -12.89 20.77
CA TYR A 461 24.56 -13.55 21.08
C TYR A 461 25.73 -12.94 20.31
N ASN A 462 25.53 -12.57 19.06
CA ASN A 462 26.54 -11.88 18.27
C ASN A 462 26.95 -10.51 18.88
N LEU A 463 25.97 -9.74 19.38
CA LEU A 463 26.19 -8.43 19.99
C LEU A 463 26.92 -8.50 21.35
N ILE A 464 26.73 -9.59 22.10
CA ILE A 464 27.43 -9.79 23.38
C ILE A 464 28.75 -10.55 23.23
N GLY A 465 29.16 -10.90 21.99
CA GLY A 465 30.44 -11.57 21.71
C GLY A 465 30.43 -13.09 21.90
N GLU A 466 29.28 -13.70 22.17
CA GLU A 466 29.10 -15.15 22.30
C GLU A 466 28.96 -15.82 20.91
N TYR A 467 29.99 -15.68 20.09
CA TYR A 467 29.96 -16.02 18.65
C TYR A 467 29.62 -17.46 18.36
N SER A 468 30.10 -18.42 19.18
CA SER A 468 29.76 -19.84 19.00
C SER A 468 28.27 -20.11 19.15
N LYS A 469 27.60 -19.46 20.12
CA LYS A 469 26.14 -19.57 20.32
C LYS A 469 25.39 -18.83 19.21
N ALA A 470 25.90 -17.69 18.74
CA ALA A 470 25.35 -16.94 17.62
C ALA A 470 25.35 -17.81 16.35
N LEU A 471 26.49 -18.43 16.01
CA LEU A 471 26.60 -19.34 14.86
C LEU A 471 25.65 -20.53 14.96
N SER A 472 25.57 -21.17 16.14
CA SER A 472 24.64 -22.28 16.36
C SER A 472 23.20 -21.87 16.10
N SER A 473 22.79 -20.70 16.60
CA SER A 473 21.44 -20.18 16.45
C SER A 473 21.13 -19.82 14.99
N HIS A 474 22.02 -19.08 14.33
CA HIS A 474 21.81 -18.70 12.92
C HIS A 474 21.87 -19.91 11.97
N LYS A 475 22.73 -20.90 12.22
CA LYS A 475 22.76 -22.14 11.43
C LYS A 475 21.45 -22.94 11.57
N LYS A 476 20.88 -23.04 12.78
CA LYS A 476 19.55 -23.64 12.98
C LYS A 476 18.45 -22.89 12.21
N ALA A 477 18.47 -21.56 12.25
CA ALA A 477 17.54 -20.75 11.48
C ALA A 477 17.69 -20.97 9.96
N LEU A 478 18.94 -21.05 9.45
CA LEU A 478 19.23 -21.34 8.05
C LEU A 478 18.73 -22.73 7.65
N GLU A 479 19.02 -23.77 8.44
CA GLU A 479 18.57 -25.14 8.18
C GLU A 479 17.04 -25.24 8.08
N MET A 480 16.31 -24.64 9.02
CA MET A 480 14.85 -24.59 8.98
C MET A 480 14.32 -23.90 7.72
N ARG A 481 14.94 -22.78 7.32
CA ARG A 481 14.57 -22.06 6.09
C ARG A 481 14.90 -22.85 4.84
N GLN A 482 16.03 -23.54 4.79
CA GLN A 482 16.39 -24.41 3.64
C GLN A 482 15.40 -25.56 3.46
N GLN A 483 14.81 -26.09 4.54
CA GLN A 483 13.83 -27.17 4.48
C GLN A 483 12.42 -26.68 4.11
N SER A 484 12.10 -25.43 4.38
CA SER A 484 10.74 -24.88 4.22
C SER A 484 10.60 -23.88 3.06
N LEU A 485 11.69 -23.36 2.52
CA LEU A 485 11.69 -22.31 1.50
C LEU A 485 12.42 -22.76 0.23
N PRO A 486 12.07 -22.19 -0.92
CA PRO A 486 12.83 -22.37 -2.18
C PRO A 486 14.28 -21.90 -2.03
N THR A 487 15.19 -22.52 -2.78
CA THR A 487 16.65 -22.25 -2.71
C THR A 487 17.05 -20.81 -3.04
N ASN A 488 16.17 -20.08 -3.71
CA ASN A 488 16.36 -18.67 -4.07
C ASN A 488 15.55 -17.70 -3.19
N HIS A 489 15.05 -18.13 -2.01
CA HIS A 489 14.23 -17.26 -1.17
C HIS A 489 15.10 -16.19 -0.46
N PRO A 490 14.68 -14.89 -0.39
CA PRO A 490 15.46 -13.82 0.24
C PRO A 490 15.79 -14.03 1.72
N ASP A 491 14.94 -14.74 2.46
CA ASP A 491 15.23 -15.08 3.87
C ASP A 491 16.47 -15.97 4.01
N LEU A 492 16.81 -16.74 2.96
CA LEU A 492 18.07 -17.48 2.93
C LEU A 492 19.25 -16.51 2.79
N ALA A 493 19.14 -15.48 1.91
CA ALA A 493 20.16 -14.44 1.79
C ALA A 493 20.39 -13.72 3.12
N MET A 494 19.30 -13.39 3.85
CA MET A 494 19.40 -12.79 5.19
C MET A 494 20.11 -13.75 6.17
N SER A 495 19.79 -15.05 6.15
CA SER A 495 20.44 -16.04 7.03
C SER A 495 21.93 -16.16 6.73
N TYR A 496 22.32 -16.23 5.46
CA TYR A 496 23.73 -16.23 5.05
C TYR A 496 24.45 -14.97 5.48
N ASN A 497 23.85 -13.78 5.26
CA ASN A 497 24.42 -12.52 5.70
C ASN A 497 24.64 -12.49 7.23
N ASN A 498 23.67 -12.96 8.02
CA ASN A 498 23.80 -12.98 9.48
C ASN A 498 24.93 -13.90 9.96
N ILE A 499 25.12 -15.06 9.34
CA ILE A 499 26.26 -15.95 9.62
C ILE A 499 27.56 -15.27 9.22
N GLY A 500 27.62 -14.64 8.06
CA GLY A 500 28.77 -13.86 7.61
C GLY A 500 29.16 -12.75 8.59
N MET A 501 28.17 -12.04 9.16
CA MET A 501 28.40 -11.03 10.19
C MET A 501 29.05 -11.60 11.45
N VAL A 502 28.66 -12.80 11.88
CA VAL A 502 29.30 -13.45 13.06
C VAL A 502 30.76 -13.81 12.76
N TYR A 503 31.04 -14.42 11.60
CA TYR A 503 32.41 -14.73 11.19
C TYR A 503 33.27 -13.47 11.05
N ASN A 504 32.72 -12.40 10.49
CA ASN A 504 33.42 -11.10 10.41
C ASN A 504 33.78 -10.56 11.81
N ASN A 505 32.86 -10.66 12.79
CA ASN A 505 33.10 -10.25 14.18
C ASN A 505 34.10 -11.15 14.90
N MET A 506 34.26 -12.40 14.47
CA MET A 506 35.29 -13.33 14.94
C MET A 506 36.67 -13.02 14.34
N GLY A 507 36.74 -12.26 13.24
CA GLY A 507 37.96 -12.05 12.47
C GLY A 507 38.21 -13.11 11.37
N ASP A 508 37.27 -14.05 11.18
CA ASP A 508 37.35 -15.12 10.17
C ASP A 508 36.85 -14.60 8.83
N TYR A 509 37.61 -13.67 8.23
CA TYR A 509 37.21 -12.93 7.03
C TYR A 509 37.01 -13.81 5.81
N ALA A 510 37.70 -14.95 5.68
CA ALA A 510 37.54 -15.88 4.58
C ALA A 510 36.15 -16.53 4.58
N GLU A 511 35.72 -17.04 5.72
CA GLU A 511 34.38 -17.59 5.93
C GLU A 511 33.33 -16.50 5.78
N ALA A 512 33.53 -15.33 6.40
CA ALA A 512 32.62 -14.19 6.28
C ALA A 512 32.36 -13.84 4.82
N ARG A 513 33.43 -13.76 4.01
CA ARG A 513 33.35 -13.49 2.58
C ARG A 513 32.50 -14.53 1.86
N SER A 514 32.75 -15.81 2.08
CA SER A 514 31.99 -16.90 1.45
C SER A 514 30.49 -16.78 1.73
N PHE A 515 30.12 -16.53 2.99
CA PHE A 515 28.71 -16.36 3.38
C PHE A 515 28.08 -15.08 2.80
N TYR A 516 28.81 -13.96 2.73
CA TYR A 516 28.32 -12.75 2.08
C TYR A 516 28.16 -12.89 0.57
N GLU A 517 29.06 -13.63 -0.11
CA GLU A 517 28.94 -13.94 -1.55
C GLU A 517 27.64 -14.70 -1.82
N HIS A 518 27.30 -15.71 -1.02
CA HIS A 518 26.01 -16.43 -1.13
C HIS A 518 24.82 -15.48 -0.89
N ALA A 519 24.88 -14.61 0.11
CA ALA A 519 23.82 -13.65 0.39
C ALA A 519 23.59 -12.68 -0.80
N VAL A 520 24.68 -12.15 -1.36
CA VAL A 520 24.64 -11.25 -2.52
C VAL A 520 24.10 -11.98 -3.77
N ASP A 521 24.56 -13.21 -4.05
CA ASP A 521 24.12 -13.98 -5.20
C ASP A 521 22.59 -14.24 -5.15
N ILE A 522 22.09 -14.74 -4.03
CA ILE A 522 20.64 -14.95 -3.86
C ILE A 522 19.89 -13.63 -3.99
N ALA A 523 20.32 -12.57 -3.30
CA ALA A 523 19.64 -11.29 -3.32
C ALA A 523 19.60 -10.66 -4.71
N GLN A 524 20.66 -10.78 -5.50
CA GLN A 524 20.71 -10.25 -6.87
C GLN A 524 19.80 -10.99 -7.85
N ARG A 525 19.56 -12.28 -7.61
CA ARG A 525 18.64 -13.09 -8.44
C ARG A 525 17.18 -12.85 -8.09
N THR A 526 16.89 -12.36 -6.88
CA THR A 526 15.54 -12.38 -6.32
C THR A 526 14.97 -11.01 -5.99
N LEU A 527 15.82 -10.01 -5.75
CA LEU A 527 15.40 -8.67 -5.37
C LEU A 527 15.59 -7.68 -6.54
N PRO A 528 14.77 -6.61 -6.60
CA PRO A 528 14.98 -5.53 -7.57
C PRO A 528 16.40 -4.95 -7.46
N PRO A 529 17.03 -4.51 -8.57
CA PRO A 529 18.43 -4.07 -8.58
C PRO A 529 18.81 -2.99 -7.57
N ASN A 530 17.84 -2.13 -7.20
CA ASN A 530 18.04 -1.02 -6.26
C ASN A 530 17.58 -1.35 -4.83
N HIS A 531 17.26 -2.61 -4.53
CA HIS A 531 16.76 -2.99 -3.22
C HIS A 531 17.80 -2.72 -2.11
N PRO A 532 17.39 -2.14 -0.96
CA PRO A 532 18.32 -1.78 0.13
C PRO A 532 19.17 -2.94 0.63
N HIS A 533 18.62 -4.16 0.68
CA HIS A 533 19.34 -5.36 1.14
C HIS A 533 20.48 -5.73 0.19
N ILE A 534 20.34 -5.58 -1.14
CA ILE A 534 21.44 -5.85 -2.06
C ILE A 534 22.61 -4.92 -1.75
N ARG A 535 22.32 -3.62 -1.54
CA ARG A 535 23.35 -2.63 -1.18
C ARG A 535 23.99 -2.96 0.17
N ALA A 536 23.19 -3.33 1.17
CA ALA A 536 23.69 -3.70 2.49
C ALA A 536 24.61 -4.94 2.44
N TYR A 537 24.20 -6.00 1.72
CA TYR A 537 24.99 -7.23 1.61
C TYR A 537 26.27 -7.01 0.81
N ARG A 538 26.24 -6.19 -0.26
CA ARG A 538 27.45 -5.79 -0.99
C ARG A 538 28.41 -5.00 -0.10
N ASN A 539 27.91 -4.04 0.67
CA ASN A 539 28.73 -3.27 1.61
C ASN A 539 29.40 -4.17 2.66
N ASN A 540 28.69 -5.20 3.15
CA ASN A 540 29.28 -6.17 4.07
C ASN A 540 30.37 -7.02 3.39
N LEU A 541 30.13 -7.47 2.16
CA LEU A 541 31.11 -8.20 1.36
C LEU A 541 32.37 -7.34 1.07
N ASP A 542 32.19 -6.08 0.71
CA ASP A 542 33.31 -5.17 0.38
C ASP A 542 34.21 -4.85 1.59
N ARG A 543 33.67 -4.94 2.82
CA ARG A 543 34.45 -4.75 4.05
C ARG A 543 35.41 -5.91 4.38
N VAL A 544 35.20 -7.07 3.80
CA VAL A 544 36.01 -8.29 4.04
C VAL A 544 36.83 -8.72 2.82
N LYS A 545 36.88 -7.87 1.78
CA LYS A 545 37.80 -7.99 0.65
C LYS A 545 39.19 -7.50 1.02
#